data_337e5f0094ba43a815828759316d59d1
#
_entry.id   337e5f0094ba43a815828759316d59d1
#
_cell.length_a   1.000
_cell.length_b   1.000
_cell.length_c   1.000
_cell.angle_alpha   90.00
_cell.angle_beta   90.00
_cell.angle_gamma   90.00
#
_symmetry.space_group_name_H-M   'P 1'
#
loop_
_entity.id
_entity.type
_entity.pdbx_description
1 polymer ?
#
loop_
_entity_poly.entity_id
_entity_poly.type
_entity_poly.pdbx_seq_one_letter_code
_entity_poly.pdbx_strand_id
1 'polypeptide(L)'
;MTSPVNKLITREPVLISELATVKEAACLMSEEDISCLLVADAQDSVSMIGIMTDRDLRTRVIAQGLDYTTLVRHIMTPAPITIDSSHFVFEAMLTMLTHNVHHLPVLHLGKPVGVIGISDIIRYESHNSLFVVSSIFDAQSVEEISALIPDIHASFTRMVNEDANSHMIGSAMSVIGRSIKQRLLALAQEQLGEPPIPYCFLALGSMARDEQLVLTDQDNALILDDSYNAELHGEYFLKLARFVCDGLAECGYSYCTGNIMATNTRWRQPLSVWKGYFTEWIEQPTPESLLNSSIFFDLDGVWGQTEWADELTALIAKKAQASPHFLACLTRNAINRKPPLGFFKDFVVEKDGEHRNTINLKRRGTAPLSDLIRVYALAVGSTAQNSFERLDDIIAANILPPGRGPDLRDALEFISMVRIRHQALDLEADRVPDNNIEPEQISPFERRNLKDAFQIVANAQKFIVIKYPPNRRF
;
A
#
# COMPACT_ATOMS: atom_id res chain seq x y z
N MET A 1 -5.36 -11.98 -12.19
CA MET A 1 -5.31 -12.90 -13.35
C MET A 1 -6.19 -12.46 -14.54
N THR A 2 -6.77 -11.29 -14.44
CA THR A 2 -7.55 -10.66 -15.52
C THR A 2 -6.72 -9.70 -16.41
N SER A 3 -5.42 -9.62 -16.17
CA SER A 3 -4.53 -8.79 -17.00
C SER A 3 -4.21 -9.50 -18.32
N PRO A 4 -4.15 -8.76 -19.44
CA PRO A 4 -3.81 -9.32 -20.73
C PRO A 4 -2.32 -9.71 -20.79
N VAL A 5 -2.03 -10.77 -21.55
CA VAL A 5 -0.69 -11.38 -21.71
C VAL A 5 0.36 -10.39 -22.22
N ASN A 6 -0.03 -9.40 -23.01
CA ASN A 6 0.89 -8.38 -23.52
C ASN A 6 1.64 -7.61 -22.39
N LYS A 7 1.08 -7.52 -21.19
CA LYS A 7 1.75 -6.89 -20.03
C LYS A 7 2.93 -7.70 -19.47
N LEU A 8 3.04 -8.97 -19.82
CA LEU A 8 4.16 -9.83 -19.40
C LEU A 8 5.34 -9.78 -20.38
N ILE A 9 5.14 -9.21 -21.57
CA ILE A 9 6.18 -9.11 -22.59
C ILE A 9 7.14 -7.99 -22.21
N THR A 10 8.36 -8.34 -21.85
CA THR A 10 9.40 -7.38 -21.42
C THR A 10 10.43 -7.08 -22.51
N ARG A 11 10.44 -7.88 -23.59
CA ARG A 11 11.40 -7.73 -24.69
C ARG A 11 10.82 -8.27 -26.01
N GLU A 12 11.38 -7.82 -27.12
CA GLU A 12 11.07 -8.34 -28.46
C GLU A 12 11.50 -9.82 -28.60
N PRO A 13 10.80 -10.61 -29.42
CA PRO A 13 11.16 -12.00 -29.63
C PRO A 13 12.48 -12.12 -30.43
N VAL A 14 13.37 -12.97 -29.98
CA VAL A 14 14.62 -13.28 -30.68
C VAL A 14 14.38 -14.43 -31.64
N LEU A 15 14.61 -14.21 -32.91
CA LEU A 15 14.42 -15.19 -33.99
C LEU A 15 15.77 -15.72 -34.50
N ILE A 16 15.79 -17.00 -34.85
CA ILE A 16 16.92 -17.65 -35.51
C ILE A 16 16.43 -18.42 -36.76
N SER A 17 17.24 -18.47 -37.82
CA SER A 17 16.91 -19.25 -39.01
C SER A 17 16.88 -20.75 -38.72
N GLU A 18 15.96 -21.48 -39.32
CA GLU A 18 15.93 -22.96 -39.25
C GLU A 18 17.20 -23.61 -39.83
N LEU A 19 17.94 -22.90 -40.68
CA LEU A 19 19.23 -23.36 -41.28
C LEU A 19 20.45 -23.00 -40.42
N ALA A 20 20.29 -22.26 -39.35
CA ALA A 20 21.37 -22.01 -38.41
C ALA A 20 21.78 -23.30 -37.67
N THR A 21 23.01 -23.36 -37.20
CA THR A 21 23.51 -24.47 -36.39
C THR A 21 23.09 -24.39 -34.96
N VAL A 22 23.08 -25.51 -34.25
CA VAL A 22 22.84 -25.56 -32.81
C VAL A 22 23.88 -24.78 -32.00
N LYS A 23 25.11 -24.63 -32.54
CA LYS A 23 26.18 -23.81 -31.97
C LYS A 23 25.81 -22.33 -32.03
N GLU A 24 25.37 -21.85 -33.19
CA GLU A 24 24.91 -20.45 -33.38
C GLU A 24 23.72 -20.15 -32.49
N ALA A 25 22.79 -21.09 -32.36
CA ALA A 25 21.65 -20.94 -31.46
C ALA A 25 22.08 -20.83 -29.99
N ALA A 26 23.01 -21.68 -29.54
CA ALA A 26 23.53 -21.65 -28.16
C ALA A 26 24.30 -20.34 -27.88
N CYS A 27 25.08 -19.84 -28.85
CA CYS A 27 25.78 -18.58 -28.73
C CYS A 27 24.77 -17.42 -28.62
N LEU A 28 23.75 -17.36 -29.48
CA LEU A 28 22.74 -16.34 -29.45
C LEU A 28 21.92 -16.35 -28.14
N MET A 29 21.56 -17.54 -27.61
CA MET A 29 20.94 -17.66 -26.29
C MET A 29 21.80 -17.10 -25.18
N SER A 30 23.11 -17.33 -25.24
CA SER A 30 24.07 -16.84 -24.25
C SER A 30 24.31 -15.34 -24.34
N GLU A 31 24.41 -14.80 -25.56
CA GLU A 31 24.60 -13.36 -25.81
C GLU A 31 23.40 -12.54 -25.37
N GLU A 32 22.18 -13.04 -25.64
CA GLU A 32 20.93 -12.37 -25.31
C GLU A 32 20.40 -12.72 -23.92
N ASP A 33 21.08 -13.58 -23.16
CA ASP A 33 20.66 -14.09 -21.85
C ASP A 33 19.22 -14.61 -21.86
N ILE A 34 18.94 -15.56 -22.79
CA ILE A 34 17.62 -16.16 -22.99
C ILE A 34 17.66 -17.67 -23.02
N SER A 35 16.58 -18.31 -22.58
CA SER A 35 16.43 -19.77 -22.54
C SER A 35 15.66 -20.34 -23.74
N CYS A 36 15.17 -19.51 -24.63
CA CYS A 36 14.45 -19.96 -25.83
C CYS A 36 14.61 -18.98 -26.99
N LEU A 37 14.52 -19.54 -28.22
CA LEU A 37 14.54 -18.84 -29.50
C LEU A 37 13.30 -19.23 -30.33
N LEU A 38 12.72 -18.26 -31.00
CA LEU A 38 11.75 -18.56 -32.07
C LEU A 38 12.50 -18.91 -33.36
N VAL A 39 12.03 -19.94 -34.03
CA VAL A 39 12.67 -20.39 -35.27
C VAL A 39 11.89 -19.85 -36.47
N ALA A 40 12.58 -19.11 -37.32
CA ALA A 40 12.04 -18.50 -38.52
C ALA A 40 12.28 -19.37 -39.73
N ASP A 41 11.35 -19.30 -40.70
CA ASP A 41 11.50 -19.90 -42.05
C ASP A 41 12.73 -19.31 -42.78
N ALA A 42 13.47 -20.14 -43.49
CA ALA A 42 14.66 -19.69 -44.22
C ALA A 42 14.35 -18.71 -45.36
N GLN A 43 13.11 -18.71 -45.90
CA GLN A 43 12.66 -17.83 -46.99
C GLN A 43 11.90 -16.62 -46.45
N ASP A 44 11.36 -16.69 -45.21
CA ASP A 44 10.64 -15.60 -44.57
C ASP A 44 11.08 -15.45 -43.10
N SER A 45 12.02 -14.55 -42.88
CA SER A 45 12.61 -14.30 -41.56
C SER A 45 11.64 -13.78 -40.50
N VAL A 46 10.41 -13.43 -40.86
CA VAL A 46 9.37 -12.96 -39.96
C VAL A 46 8.37 -14.07 -39.60
N SER A 47 8.29 -15.11 -40.42
CA SER A 47 7.37 -16.24 -40.23
C SER A 47 7.95 -17.24 -39.24
N MET A 48 7.34 -17.32 -38.04
CA MET A 48 7.70 -18.30 -37.04
C MET A 48 7.18 -19.68 -37.40
N ILE A 49 8.09 -20.66 -37.53
CA ILE A 49 7.78 -22.05 -37.84
C ILE A 49 8.06 -23.02 -36.69
N GLY A 50 8.78 -22.57 -35.67
CA GLY A 50 9.18 -23.42 -34.55
C GLY A 50 9.64 -22.64 -33.30
N ILE A 51 9.93 -23.39 -32.25
CA ILE A 51 10.58 -22.91 -31.03
C ILE A 51 11.72 -23.86 -30.64
N MET A 52 12.77 -23.32 -30.12
CA MET A 52 13.90 -24.06 -29.60
C MET A 52 14.27 -23.53 -28.22
N THR A 53 14.55 -24.41 -27.27
CA THR A 53 14.88 -24.07 -25.88
C THR A 53 16.24 -24.65 -25.45
N ASP A 54 16.79 -24.19 -24.36
CA ASP A 54 17.98 -24.77 -23.69
C ASP A 54 17.77 -26.26 -23.32
N ARG A 55 16.51 -26.64 -23.02
CA ARG A 55 16.13 -28.04 -22.79
C ARG A 55 16.33 -28.87 -24.06
N ASP A 56 16.04 -28.34 -25.24
CA ASP A 56 16.22 -29.04 -26.52
C ASP A 56 17.71 -29.26 -26.81
N LEU A 57 18.56 -28.26 -26.53
CA LEU A 57 20.02 -28.41 -26.60
C LEU A 57 20.49 -29.56 -25.71
N ARG A 58 20.05 -29.60 -24.45
CA ARG A 58 20.45 -30.65 -23.52
C ARG A 58 19.91 -32.03 -23.90
N THR A 59 18.61 -32.12 -24.27
CA THR A 59 17.95 -33.43 -24.46
C THR A 59 18.07 -33.98 -25.87
N ARG A 60 18.10 -33.12 -26.89
CA ARG A 60 18.10 -33.52 -28.30
C ARG A 60 19.48 -33.43 -28.96
N VAL A 61 20.42 -32.62 -28.41
CA VAL A 61 21.78 -32.50 -28.92
C VAL A 61 22.73 -33.23 -28.05
N ILE A 62 22.94 -32.76 -26.81
CA ILE A 62 23.98 -33.32 -25.90
C ILE A 62 23.68 -34.79 -25.54
N ALA A 63 22.47 -35.09 -25.08
CA ALA A 63 22.08 -36.41 -24.65
C ALA A 63 22.03 -37.42 -25.81
N GLN A 64 21.86 -36.94 -27.06
CA GLN A 64 21.88 -37.81 -28.26
C GLN A 64 23.24 -37.84 -28.97
N GLY A 65 24.23 -37.11 -28.47
CA GLY A 65 25.55 -37.04 -29.06
C GLY A 65 25.60 -36.43 -30.49
N LEU A 66 24.68 -35.52 -30.79
CA LEU A 66 24.64 -34.80 -32.07
C LEU A 66 25.78 -33.79 -32.15
N ASP A 67 26.29 -33.57 -33.36
CA ASP A 67 27.34 -32.59 -33.63
C ASP A 67 26.77 -31.16 -33.49
N TYR A 68 27.62 -30.22 -33.08
CA TYR A 68 27.23 -28.79 -32.92
C TYR A 68 26.96 -28.10 -34.25
N THR A 69 27.30 -28.72 -35.41
CA THR A 69 26.93 -28.26 -36.75
C THR A 69 25.53 -28.69 -37.17
N THR A 70 24.83 -29.50 -36.35
CA THR A 70 23.48 -29.91 -36.59
C THR A 70 22.61 -28.66 -36.75
N LEU A 71 21.69 -28.67 -37.78
CA LEU A 71 20.80 -27.54 -38.05
C LEU A 71 19.65 -27.49 -37.05
N VAL A 72 19.25 -26.26 -36.67
CA VAL A 72 18.16 -25.96 -35.74
C VAL A 72 16.86 -26.68 -36.12
N ARG A 73 16.52 -26.76 -37.42
CA ARG A 73 15.32 -27.46 -37.91
C ARG A 73 15.21 -28.93 -37.46
N HIS A 74 16.31 -29.58 -37.17
CA HIS A 74 16.32 -31.00 -36.77
C HIS A 74 16.02 -31.20 -35.30
N ILE A 75 16.17 -30.15 -34.49
CA ILE A 75 16.01 -30.22 -33.04
C ILE A 75 14.91 -29.30 -32.49
N MET A 76 14.41 -28.33 -33.29
CA MET A 76 13.33 -27.46 -32.88
C MET A 76 12.03 -28.22 -32.60
N THR A 77 11.12 -27.63 -31.91
CA THR A 77 9.72 -28.07 -31.83
C THR A 77 8.94 -27.30 -32.92
N PRO A 78 8.47 -27.97 -33.98
CA PRO A 78 7.71 -27.31 -35.05
C PRO A 78 6.29 -26.97 -34.57
N ALA A 79 5.67 -25.97 -35.19
CA ALA A 79 4.30 -25.51 -34.94
C ALA A 79 4.02 -25.38 -33.42
N PRO A 80 4.76 -24.53 -32.70
CA PRO A 80 4.63 -24.42 -31.25
C PRO A 80 3.23 -23.94 -30.87
N ILE A 81 2.82 -24.30 -29.65
CA ILE A 81 1.61 -23.76 -29.03
C ILE A 81 1.85 -22.28 -28.79
N THR A 82 0.91 -21.44 -29.21
CA THR A 82 0.97 -19.98 -29.11
C THR A 82 -0.25 -19.45 -28.38
N ILE A 83 -0.16 -18.19 -27.96
CA ILE A 83 -1.28 -17.45 -27.37
C ILE A 83 -1.39 -16.06 -28.01
N ASP A 84 -2.61 -15.54 -28.17
CA ASP A 84 -2.79 -14.17 -28.66
C ASP A 84 -2.52 -13.17 -27.52
N SER A 85 -1.96 -12.03 -27.85
CA SER A 85 -1.58 -10.95 -26.91
C SER A 85 -2.75 -10.36 -26.12
N SER A 86 -3.98 -10.52 -26.61
CA SER A 86 -5.21 -10.08 -25.95
C SER A 86 -5.76 -11.05 -24.90
N HIS A 87 -5.29 -12.30 -24.90
CA HIS A 87 -5.69 -13.29 -23.87
C HIS A 87 -5.21 -12.90 -22.49
N PHE A 88 -5.83 -13.46 -21.47
CA PHE A 88 -5.46 -13.18 -20.08
C PHE A 88 -4.32 -14.09 -19.59
N VAL A 89 -3.56 -13.59 -18.60
CA VAL A 89 -2.46 -14.34 -17.95
C VAL A 89 -2.94 -15.71 -17.43
N PHE A 90 -4.17 -15.77 -16.90
CA PHE A 90 -4.77 -17.03 -16.47
C PHE A 90 -4.90 -18.06 -17.58
N GLU A 91 -5.29 -17.63 -18.78
CA GLU A 91 -5.41 -18.52 -19.96
C GLU A 91 -4.04 -19.01 -20.44
N ALA A 92 -3.02 -18.13 -20.38
CA ALA A 92 -1.64 -18.53 -20.66
C ALA A 92 -1.16 -19.62 -19.70
N MET A 93 -1.42 -19.44 -18.39
CA MET A 93 -1.06 -20.43 -17.37
C MET A 93 -1.79 -21.77 -17.60
N LEU A 94 -3.09 -21.74 -17.87
CA LEU A 94 -3.85 -22.95 -18.20
C LEU A 94 -3.30 -23.65 -19.45
N THR A 95 -2.95 -22.89 -20.49
CA THR A 95 -2.36 -23.42 -21.73
C THR A 95 -1.01 -24.11 -21.43
N MET A 96 -0.14 -23.47 -20.65
CA MET A 96 1.13 -24.06 -20.24
C MET A 96 0.95 -25.36 -19.47
N LEU A 97 0.03 -25.38 -18.49
CA LEU A 97 -0.27 -26.56 -17.68
C LEU A 97 -0.88 -27.70 -18.51
N THR A 98 -1.87 -27.39 -19.34
CA THR A 98 -2.60 -28.37 -20.17
C THR A 98 -1.67 -29.08 -21.16
N HIS A 99 -0.74 -28.33 -21.75
CA HIS A 99 0.16 -28.83 -22.77
C HIS A 99 1.56 -29.17 -22.25
N ASN A 100 1.80 -29.00 -20.94
CA ASN A 100 3.11 -29.23 -20.29
C ASN A 100 4.26 -28.48 -20.97
N VAL A 101 4.02 -27.22 -21.35
CA VAL A 101 5.01 -26.32 -21.96
C VAL A 101 5.37 -25.20 -20.97
N HIS A 102 6.64 -24.76 -21.02
CA HIS A 102 7.17 -23.75 -20.10
C HIS A 102 7.38 -22.38 -20.77
N HIS A 103 7.26 -22.33 -22.09
CA HIS A 103 7.39 -21.13 -22.90
C HIS A 103 6.23 -21.08 -23.89
N LEU A 104 5.59 -19.92 -24.02
CA LEU A 104 4.53 -19.65 -25.00
C LEU A 104 4.93 -18.44 -25.86
N PRO A 105 5.12 -18.62 -27.15
CA PRO A 105 5.16 -17.50 -28.09
C PRO A 105 3.85 -16.74 -28.05
N VAL A 106 3.94 -15.43 -27.94
CA VAL A 106 2.78 -14.52 -27.96
C VAL A 106 2.66 -13.90 -29.33
N LEU A 107 1.47 -14.01 -29.91
CA LEU A 107 1.17 -13.46 -31.23
C LEU A 107 0.28 -12.22 -31.12
N HIS A 108 0.49 -11.24 -31.97
CA HIS A 108 -0.42 -10.15 -32.24
C HIS A 108 -0.70 -10.08 -33.73
N LEU A 109 -1.97 -10.22 -34.14
CA LEU A 109 -2.36 -10.31 -35.55
C LEU A 109 -1.53 -11.34 -36.34
N GLY A 110 -1.25 -12.49 -35.74
CA GLY A 110 -0.50 -13.59 -36.34
C GLY A 110 1.02 -13.42 -36.37
N LYS A 111 1.57 -12.31 -35.87
CA LYS A 111 3.02 -12.07 -35.79
C LYS A 111 3.53 -12.27 -34.38
N PRO A 112 4.70 -12.88 -34.16
CA PRO A 112 5.27 -13.01 -32.85
C PRO A 112 5.69 -11.63 -32.28
N VAL A 113 5.22 -11.31 -31.07
CA VAL A 113 5.53 -10.06 -30.39
C VAL A 113 6.32 -10.27 -29.08
N GLY A 114 6.48 -11.52 -28.65
CA GLY A 114 7.26 -11.89 -27.49
C GLY A 114 7.18 -13.37 -27.19
N VAL A 115 7.86 -13.80 -26.15
CA VAL A 115 7.71 -15.13 -25.55
C VAL A 115 7.53 -14.92 -24.05
N ILE A 116 6.57 -15.60 -23.46
CA ILE A 116 6.37 -15.64 -22.02
C ILE A 116 6.75 -17.01 -21.48
N GLY A 117 7.45 -17.02 -20.36
CA GLY A 117 7.82 -18.22 -19.61
C GLY A 117 7.03 -18.34 -18.30
N ILE A 118 7.10 -19.51 -17.66
CA ILE A 118 6.54 -19.69 -16.29
C ILE A 118 7.16 -18.69 -15.31
N SER A 119 8.46 -18.39 -15.43
CA SER A 119 9.16 -17.39 -14.61
C SER A 119 8.56 -15.99 -14.74
N ASP A 120 8.09 -15.62 -15.92
CA ASP A 120 7.45 -14.31 -16.13
C ASP A 120 6.09 -14.24 -15.44
N ILE A 121 5.32 -15.33 -15.49
CA ILE A 121 4.05 -15.45 -14.76
C ILE A 121 4.30 -15.41 -13.25
N ILE A 122 5.27 -16.15 -12.74
CA ILE A 122 5.62 -16.16 -11.31
C ILE A 122 6.03 -14.76 -10.85
N ARG A 123 6.93 -14.10 -11.59
CA ARG A 123 7.37 -12.73 -11.31
C ARG A 123 6.20 -11.74 -11.33
N TYR A 124 5.30 -11.86 -12.30
CA TYR A 124 4.10 -11.04 -12.38
C TYR A 124 3.17 -11.26 -11.18
N GLU A 125 2.96 -12.49 -10.77
CA GLU A 125 2.13 -12.84 -9.61
C GLU A 125 2.83 -12.53 -8.28
N SER A 126 4.17 -12.53 -8.21
CA SER A 126 4.92 -12.12 -7.00
C SER A 126 4.67 -10.66 -6.62
N HIS A 127 4.27 -9.81 -7.55
CA HIS A 127 3.85 -8.45 -7.30
C HIS A 127 2.35 -8.32 -6.93
N ASN A 128 1.65 -9.42 -6.70
CA ASN A 128 0.30 -9.40 -6.18
C ASN A 128 0.34 -9.22 -4.65
N SER A 129 -0.49 -8.35 -4.11
CA SER A 129 -0.57 -8.08 -2.66
C SER A 129 -0.81 -9.34 -1.82
N LEU A 130 -1.56 -10.32 -2.34
CA LEU A 130 -1.78 -11.60 -1.66
C LEU A 130 -0.50 -12.44 -1.56
N PHE A 131 0.31 -12.46 -2.62
CA PHE A 131 1.61 -13.15 -2.61
C PHE A 131 2.58 -12.48 -1.64
N VAL A 132 2.64 -11.15 -1.66
CA VAL A 132 3.47 -10.36 -0.72
C VAL A 132 3.09 -10.68 0.73
N VAL A 133 1.79 -10.71 1.05
CA VAL A 133 1.30 -11.07 2.39
C VAL A 133 1.72 -12.50 2.78
N SER A 134 1.59 -13.47 1.87
CA SER A 134 2.05 -14.84 2.13
C SER A 134 3.55 -14.88 2.42
N SER A 135 4.37 -14.20 1.61
CA SER A 135 5.81 -14.15 1.78
C SER A 135 6.23 -13.50 3.11
N ILE A 136 5.48 -12.50 3.58
CA ILE A 136 5.70 -11.88 4.89
C ILE A 136 5.51 -12.91 6.02
N PHE A 137 4.44 -13.73 5.97
CA PHE A 137 4.20 -14.75 7.00
C PHE A 137 5.20 -15.91 6.94
N ASP A 138 5.75 -16.21 5.77
CA ASP A 138 6.76 -17.26 5.57
C ASP A 138 8.18 -16.83 6.01
N ALA A 139 8.44 -15.51 6.11
CA ALA A 139 9.75 -14.96 6.49
C ALA A 139 10.16 -15.38 7.91
N GLN A 140 11.42 -15.76 8.08
CA GLN A 140 11.97 -16.27 9.35
C GLN A 140 12.81 -15.25 10.12
N SER A 141 13.03 -14.06 9.54
CA SER A 141 13.80 -12.99 10.17
C SER A 141 13.31 -11.60 9.72
N VAL A 142 13.76 -10.56 10.42
CA VAL A 142 13.46 -9.14 10.07
C VAL A 142 14.07 -8.82 8.70
N GLU A 143 15.29 -9.32 8.43
CA GLU A 143 15.99 -9.11 7.16
C GLU A 143 15.22 -9.72 5.98
N GLU A 144 14.61 -10.90 6.17
CA GLU A 144 13.76 -11.52 5.14
C GLU A 144 12.50 -10.73 4.88
N ILE A 145 11.87 -10.15 5.91
CA ILE A 145 10.71 -9.26 5.74
C ILE A 145 11.15 -7.97 5.01
N SER A 146 12.27 -7.37 5.40
CA SER A 146 12.76 -6.14 4.78
C SER A 146 13.17 -6.35 3.32
N ALA A 147 13.63 -7.55 2.95
CA ALA A 147 13.93 -7.92 1.56
C ALA A 147 12.69 -7.91 0.64
N LEU A 148 11.46 -7.93 1.19
CA LEU A 148 10.22 -7.84 0.43
C LEU A 148 9.79 -6.40 0.08
N ILE A 149 10.51 -5.37 0.56
CA ILE A 149 10.16 -3.96 0.29
C ILE A 149 10.04 -3.67 -1.22
N PRO A 150 10.96 -4.14 -2.08
CA PRO A 150 10.81 -3.95 -3.53
C PRO A 150 9.53 -4.56 -4.09
N ASP A 151 9.11 -5.73 -3.61
CA ASP A 151 7.87 -6.39 -4.04
C ASP A 151 6.63 -5.64 -3.54
N ILE A 152 6.68 -5.06 -2.34
CA ILE A 152 5.63 -4.18 -1.80
C ILE A 152 5.49 -2.94 -2.68
N HIS A 153 6.60 -2.28 -3.04
CA HIS A 153 6.60 -1.12 -3.92
C HIS A 153 6.07 -1.47 -5.32
N ALA A 154 6.48 -2.60 -5.88
CA ALA A 154 6.00 -3.08 -7.17
C ALA A 154 4.49 -3.40 -7.14
N SER A 155 4.00 -4.00 -6.04
CA SER A 155 2.56 -4.25 -5.81
C SER A 155 1.77 -2.94 -5.74
N PHE A 156 2.28 -1.92 -5.04
CA PHE A 156 1.66 -0.59 -4.96
C PHE A 156 1.58 0.07 -6.34
N THR A 157 2.70 0.15 -7.06
CA THR A 157 2.76 0.75 -8.41
C THR A 157 1.85 0.02 -9.39
N ARG A 158 1.79 -1.32 -9.30
CA ARG A 158 0.88 -2.13 -10.11
C ARG A 158 -0.59 -1.77 -9.87
N MET A 159 -1.02 -1.65 -8.61
CA MET A 159 -2.41 -1.27 -8.29
C MET A 159 -2.76 0.11 -8.86
N VAL A 160 -1.83 1.07 -8.82
CA VAL A 160 -2.01 2.39 -9.41
C VAL A 160 -2.17 2.31 -10.93
N ASN A 161 -1.34 1.51 -11.59
CA ASN A 161 -1.35 1.34 -13.05
C ASN A 161 -2.55 0.50 -13.55
N GLU A 162 -3.21 -0.25 -12.66
CA GLU A 162 -4.45 -0.98 -12.92
C GLU A 162 -5.71 -0.18 -12.54
N ASP A 163 -5.58 1.13 -12.31
CA ASP A 163 -6.67 2.06 -12.00
C ASP A 163 -7.47 1.69 -10.73
N ALA A 164 -6.82 1.05 -9.75
CA ALA A 164 -7.45 0.85 -8.44
C ALA A 164 -7.72 2.20 -7.77
N ASN A 165 -8.84 2.32 -7.08
CA ASN A 165 -9.17 3.55 -6.34
C ASN A 165 -8.36 3.67 -5.03
N SER A 166 -8.37 4.87 -4.42
CA SER A 166 -7.57 5.16 -3.23
C SER A 166 -7.94 4.29 -2.03
N HIS A 167 -9.22 3.95 -1.88
CA HIS A 167 -9.69 3.06 -0.82
C HIS A 167 -9.13 1.64 -0.98
N MET A 168 -9.16 1.07 -2.19
CA MET A 168 -8.60 -0.26 -2.47
C MET A 168 -7.09 -0.30 -2.23
N ILE A 169 -6.36 0.73 -2.71
CA ILE A 169 -4.91 0.81 -2.53
C ILE A 169 -4.55 0.97 -1.06
N GLY A 170 -5.23 1.88 -0.34
CA GLY A 170 -5.02 2.10 1.09
C GLY A 170 -5.28 0.83 1.90
N SER A 171 -6.39 0.13 1.64
CA SER A 171 -6.73 -1.14 2.30
C SER A 171 -5.70 -2.23 2.03
N ALA A 172 -5.25 -2.40 0.78
CA ALA A 172 -4.22 -3.39 0.45
C ALA A 172 -2.89 -3.10 1.15
N MET A 173 -2.45 -1.82 1.14
CA MET A 173 -1.23 -1.40 1.83
C MET A 173 -1.33 -1.55 3.35
N SER A 174 -2.51 -1.32 3.93
CA SER A 174 -2.74 -1.52 5.37
C SER A 174 -2.75 -3.00 5.76
N VAL A 175 -3.28 -3.88 4.91
CA VAL A 175 -3.18 -5.34 5.10
C VAL A 175 -1.71 -5.78 5.09
N ILE A 176 -0.90 -5.30 4.14
CA ILE A 176 0.54 -5.58 4.08
C ILE A 176 1.23 -5.09 5.37
N GLY A 177 1.00 -3.83 5.76
CA GLY A 177 1.60 -3.27 6.97
C GLY A 177 1.16 -3.94 8.27
N ARG A 178 -0.10 -4.42 8.32
CA ARG A 178 -0.62 -5.26 9.42
C ARG A 178 0.11 -6.60 9.47
N SER A 179 0.28 -7.27 8.32
CA SER A 179 0.97 -8.56 8.21
C SER A 179 2.43 -8.45 8.65
N ILE A 180 3.14 -7.37 8.28
CA ILE A 180 4.50 -7.09 8.77
C ILE A 180 4.51 -7.01 10.30
N LYS A 181 3.60 -6.23 10.91
CA LYS A 181 3.52 -6.13 12.38
C LYS A 181 3.23 -7.48 13.03
N GLN A 182 2.28 -8.23 12.49
CA GLN A 182 1.94 -9.56 12.99
C GLN A 182 3.12 -10.52 12.93
N ARG A 183 3.87 -10.54 11.82
CA ARG A 183 5.05 -11.40 11.71
C ARG A 183 6.18 -10.95 12.64
N LEU A 184 6.44 -9.64 12.78
CA LEU A 184 7.41 -9.12 13.73
C LEU A 184 7.05 -9.47 15.18
N LEU A 185 5.76 -9.42 15.55
CA LEU A 185 5.30 -9.81 16.87
C LEU A 185 5.47 -11.31 17.11
N ALA A 186 5.19 -12.16 16.11
CA ALA A 186 5.45 -13.59 16.19
C ALA A 186 6.95 -13.88 16.38
N LEU A 187 7.84 -13.27 15.58
CA LEU A 187 9.28 -13.40 15.71
C LEU A 187 9.80 -12.90 17.07
N ALA A 188 9.24 -11.81 17.58
CA ALA A 188 9.57 -11.30 18.91
C ALA A 188 9.22 -12.32 19.99
N GLN A 189 8.04 -12.96 19.92
CA GLN A 189 7.64 -14.00 20.89
C GLN A 189 8.48 -15.28 20.73
N GLU A 190 8.84 -15.68 19.53
CA GLU A 190 9.76 -16.79 19.29
C GLU A 190 11.12 -16.56 20.00
N GLN A 191 11.59 -15.31 20.01
CA GLN A 191 12.87 -14.95 20.64
C GLN A 191 12.77 -14.69 22.14
N LEU A 192 11.70 -14.03 22.61
CA LEU A 192 11.55 -13.58 24.01
C LEU A 192 10.80 -14.58 24.88
N GLY A 193 10.12 -15.57 24.28
CA GLY A 193 9.18 -16.48 24.94
C GLY A 193 7.78 -15.89 25.03
N GLU A 194 6.85 -16.67 25.59
CA GLU A 194 5.45 -16.30 25.76
C GLU A 194 5.30 -15.03 26.63
N PRO A 195 4.34 -14.15 26.30
CA PRO A 195 4.10 -12.96 27.10
C PRO A 195 3.61 -13.32 28.51
N PRO A 196 4.14 -12.65 29.55
CA PRO A 196 3.82 -12.97 30.95
C PRO A 196 2.37 -12.66 31.33
N ILE A 197 1.71 -11.78 30.61
CA ILE A 197 0.28 -11.41 30.76
C ILE A 197 -0.32 -11.14 29.37
N PRO A 198 -1.64 -11.22 29.20
CA PRO A 198 -2.31 -10.83 27.96
C PRO A 198 -2.01 -9.37 27.57
N TYR A 199 -1.96 -9.10 26.27
CA TYR A 199 -1.75 -7.76 25.73
C TYR A 199 -2.43 -7.60 24.37
N CYS A 200 -2.59 -6.36 23.91
CA CYS A 200 -2.97 -6.03 22.54
C CYS A 200 -1.96 -5.04 21.96
N PHE A 201 -1.45 -5.33 20.77
CA PHE A 201 -0.66 -4.38 20.00
C PHE A 201 -1.59 -3.55 19.10
N LEU A 202 -1.50 -2.22 19.23
CA LEU A 202 -2.31 -1.27 18.47
C LEU A 202 -1.55 -0.70 17.29
N ALA A 203 -2.21 -0.64 16.14
CA ALA A 203 -1.91 0.30 15.08
C ALA A 203 -2.70 1.59 15.31
N LEU A 204 -2.11 2.72 14.94
CA LEU A 204 -2.71 4.04 15.10
C LEU A 204 -2.68 4.83 13.77
N GLY A 205 -3.46 5.89 13.70
CA GLY A 205 -3.43 6.84 12.59
C GLY A 205 -3.80 6.23 11.23
N SER A 206 -3.01 6.46 10.19
CA SER A 206 -3.35 6.05 8.82
C SER A 206 -3.45 4.54 8.63
N MET A 207 -2.71 3.74 9.40
CA MET A 207 -2.84 2.29 9.35
C MET A 207 -4.17 1.83 9.93
N ALA A 208 -4.56 2.35 11.10
CA ALA A 208 -5.83 2.02 11.73
C ALA A 208 -7.03 2.45 10.86
N ARG A 209 -6.87 3.46 10.01
CA ARG A 209 -7.90 3.91 9.08
C ARG A 209 -7.91 3.16 7.73
N ASP A 210 -7.02 2.20 7.50
CA ASP A 210 -6.82 1.55 6.20
C ASP A 210 -6.51 2.54 5.06
N GLU A 211 -5.71 3.56 5.37
CA GLU A 211 -5.30 4.65 4.46
C GLU A 211 -3.78 4.78 4.36
N GLN A 212 -3.05 3.75 4.76
CA GLN A 212 -1.60 3.71 4.70
C GLN A 212 -1.11 3.67 3.25
N LEU A 213 0.01 4.33 2.98
CA LEU A 213 0.74 4.26 1.71
C LEU A 213 2.18 3.78 1.95
N VAL A 214 3.00 3.78 0.89
CA VAL A 214 4.40 3.32 0.95
C VAL A 214 5.29 4.20 1.83
N LEU A 215 5.04 5.52 1.86
CA LEU A 215 5.72 6.42 2.78
C LEU A 215 4.84 6.67 4.01
N THR A 216 5.24 6.11 5.12
CA THR A 216 4.55 6.27 6.40
C THR A 216 5.51 6.17 7.57
N ASP A 217 5.19 6.89 8.63
CA ASP A 217 5.78 6.73 9.96
C ASP A 217 5.04 5.64 10.74
N GLN A 218 5.68 5.09 11.74
CA GLN A 218 5.07 4.12 12.61
C GLN A 218 4.41 4.80 13.81
N ASP A 219 3.09 4.69 13.91
CA ASP A 219 2.32 5.06 15.08
C ASP A 219 1.73 3.78 15.69
N ASN A 220 2.12 3.44 16.92
CA ASN A 220 1.71 2.21 17.58
C ASN A 220 1.70 2.34 19.11
N ALA A 221 1.01 1.42 19.78
CA ALA A 221 0.91 1.38 21.23
C ALA A 221 0.68 -0.04 21.74
N LEU A 222 0.74 -0.25 23.05
CA LEU A 222 0.38 -1.50 23.72
C LEU A 222 -0.71 -1.25 24.76
N ILE A 223 -1.75 -2.07 24.70
CA ILE A 223 -2.67 -2.27 25.81
C ILE A 223 -2.21 -3.51 26.56
N LEU A 224 -2.05 -3.41 27.86
CA LEU A 224 -1.66 -4.50 28.75
C LEU A 224 -2.86 -4.92 29.60
N ASP A 225 -2.87 -6.17 30.04
CA ASP A 225 -3.85 -6.62 31.04
C ASP A 225 -3.73 -5.80 32.34
N ASP A 226 -4.83 -5.61 33.05
CA ASP A 226 -4.88 -4.83 34.28
C ASP A 226 -4.08 -5.46 35.44
N SER A 227 -3.62 -6.71 35.31
CA SER A 227 -2.66 -7.36 36.25
C SER A 227 -1.21 -6.91 35.99
N TYR A 228 -0.96 -5.96 35.08
CA TYR A 228 0.39 -5.48 34.81
C TYR A 228 1.11 -4.94 36.04
N ASN A 229 2.33 -5.42 36.20
CA ASN A 229 3.27 -4.94 37.21
C ASN A 229 4.57 -4.51 36.54
N ALA A 230 4.98 -3.27 36.71
CA ALA A 230 6.13 -2.69 36.02
C ALA A 230 7.46 -3.40 36.36
N GLU A 231 7.64 -3.88 37.59
CA GLU A 231 8.85 -4.56 38.04
C GLU A 231 8.95 -5.98 37.48
N LEU A 232 7.81 -6.68 37.31
CA LEU A 232 7.76 -8.06 36.85
C LEU A 232 7.65 -8.18 35.33
N HIS A 233 6.91 -7.30 34.70
CA HIS A 233 6.51 -7.44 33.28
C HIS A 233 7.11 -6.37 32.36
N GLY A 234 7.59 -5.25 32.96
CA GLY A 234 8.00 -4.05 32.21
C GLY A 234 9.14 -4.30 31.24
N GLU A 235 10.13 -5.13 31.64
CA GLU A 235 11.27 -5.46 30.80
C GLU A 235 10.87 -6.26 29.55
N TYR A 236 9.99 -7.26 29.70
CA TYR A 236 9.48 -8.07 28.59
C TYR A 236 8.81 -7.19 27.53
N PHE A 237 7.82 -6.38 27.94
CA PHE A 237 7.07 -5.56 27.01
C PHE A 237 7.90 -4.41 26.39
N LEU A 238 8.94 -3.95 27.08
CA LEU A 238 9.88 -3.00 26.48
C LEU A 238 10.73 -3.66 25.39
N LYS A 239 11.22 -4.88 25.62
CA LYS A 239 11.98 -5.65 24.63
C LYS A 239 11.12 -5.97 23.42
N LEU A 240 9.88 -6.44 23.63
CA LEU A 240 8.90 -6.69 22.57
C LEU A 240 8.64 -5.43 21.74
N ALA A 241 8.36 -4.30 22.39
CA ALA A 241 8.12 -3.04 21.73
C ALA A 241 9.32 -2.56 20.91
N ARG A 242 10.54 -2.70 21.42
CA ARG A 242 11.77 -2.36 20.70
C ARG A 242 11.97 -3.24 19.49
N PHE A 243 11.87 -4.56 19.65
CA PHE A 243 12.00 -5.49 18.53
C PHE A 243 11.05 -5.14 17.37
N VAL A 244 9.78 -4.87 17.69
CA VAL A 244 8.79 -4.54 16.67
C VAL A 244 9.05 -3.16 16.06
N CYS A 245 9.37 -2.14 16.87
CA CYS A 245 9.61 -0.79 16.33
C CYS A 245 10.90 -0.74 15.50
N ASP A 246 11.96 -1.43 15.92
CA ASP A 246 13.22 -1.49 15.17
C ASP A 246 13.03 -2.29 13.87
N GLY A 247 12.34 -3.44 13.93
CA GLY A 247 11.99 -4.20 12.72
C GLY A 247 11.10 -3.44 11.75
N LEU A 248 10.15 -2.65 12.24
CA LEU A 248 9.34 -1.75 11.40
C LEU A 248 10.22 -0.69 10.71
N ALA A 249 11.21 -0.12 11.43
CA ALA A 249 12.13 0.85 10.84
C ALA A 249 12.97 0.22 9.71
N GLU A 250 13.44 -1.02 9.88
CA GLU A 250 14.11 -1.78 8.83
C GLU A 250 13.20 -2.10 7.62
N CYS A 251 11.89 -2.24 7.87
CA CYS A 251 10.88 -2.42 6.82
C CYS A 251 10.38 -1.10 6.20
N GLY A 252 11.06 0.04 6.42
CA GLY A 252 10.75 1.32 5.78
C GLY A 252 9.71 2.18 6.52
N TYR A 253 9.27 1.78 7.72
CA TYR A 253 8.38 2.57 8.58
C TYR A 253 9.20 3.45 9.51
N SER A 254 9.40 4.72 9.15
CA SER A 254 10.21 5.64 9.95
C SER A 254 9.69 5.76 11.38
N TYR A 255 10.60 5.92 12.34
CA TYR A 255 10.20 6.20 13.73
C TYR A 255 9.35 7.46 13.81
N CYS A 256 8.28 7.41 14.61
CA CYS A 256 7.42 8.56 14.84
C CYS A 256 8.18 9.67 15.58
N THR A 257 8.32 10.85 14.95
CA THR A 257 8.99 12.01 15.55
C THR A 257 8.27 12.56 16.77
N GLY A 258 6.97 12.28 16.89
CA GLY A 258 6.13 12.58 18.07
C GLY A 258 6.27 11.57 19.19
N ASN A 259 7.14 10.55 19.04
CA ASN A 259 7.32 9.47 20.01
C ASN A 259 6.02 8.73 20.39
N ILE A 260 5.12 8.57 19.38
CA ILE A 260 3.88 7.80 19.50
C ILE A 260 4.17 6.34 19.12
N MET A 261 4.89 5.66 20.01
CA MET A 261 5.34 4.27 19.79
C MET A 261 5.23 3.48 21.11
N ALA A 262 5.03 2.18 20.98
CA ALA A 262 4.95 1.24 22.11
C ALA A 262 6.22 1.21 22.99
N THR A 263 7.36 1.67 22.45
CA THR A 263 8.61 1.87 23.22
C THR A 263 8.49 2.96 24.29
N ASN A 264 7.58 3.94 24.10
CA ASN A 264 7.28 4.95 25.11
C ASN A 264 6.41 4.35 26.21
N THR A 265 6.83 4.46 27.47
CA THR A 265 6.10 3.93 28.60
C THR A 265 4.68 4.49 28.70
N ARG A 266 4.45 5.76 28.30
CA ARG A 266 3.12 6.38 28.30
C ARG A 266 2.13 5.64 27.39
N TRP A 267 2.61 5.05 26.32
CA TRP A 267 1.80 4.35 25.31
C TRP A 267 1.86 2.83 25.43
N ARG A 268 2.35 2.34 26.57
CA ARG A 268 2.41 0.93 26.97
C ARG A 268 1.80 0.79 28.36
N GLN A 269 0.48 0.77 28.42
CA GLN A 269 -0.28 0.90 29.67
C GLN A 269 -1.40 -0.15 29.78
N PRO A 270 -1.87 -0.47 30.99
CA PRO A 270 -3.05 -1.29 31.21
C PRO A 270 -4.32 -0.74 30.55
N LEU A 271 -5.28 -1.62 30.25
CA LEU A 271 -6.57 -1.26 29.66
C LEU A 271 -7.33 -0.22 30.47
N SER A 272 -7.34 -0.35 31.81
CA SER A 272 -7.98 0.62 32.70
C SER A 272 -7.35 2.02 32.59
N VAL A 273 -6.04 2.11 32.41
CA VAL A 273 -5.33 3.39 32.19
C VAL A 273 -5.71 4.01 30.86
N TRP A 274 -5.80 3.22 29.78
CA TRP A 274 -6.27 3.69 28.48
C TRP A 274 -7.68 4.24 28.53
N LYS A 275 -8.61 3.55 29.23
CA LYS A 275 -9.97 4.04 29.47
C LYS A 275 -9.94 5.38 30.24
N GLY A 276 -9.04 5.51 31.19
CA GLY A 276 -8.81 6.76 31.93
C GLY A 276 -8.33 7.89 31.01
N TYR A 277 -7.31 7.66 30.19
CA TYR A 277 -6.80 8.64 29.23
C TYR A 277 -7.90 9.16 28.29
N PHE A 278 -8.65 8.28 27.65
CA PHE A 278 -9.68 8.69 26.69
C PHE A 278 -10.85 9.39 27.38
N THR A 279 -11.20 8.97 28.59
CA THR A 279 -12.22 9.65 29.39
C THR A 279 -11.78 11.08 29.72
N GLU A 280 -10.58 11.25 30.25
CA GLU A 280 -10.03 12.56 30.62
C GLU A 280 -9.89 13.48 29.41
N TRP A 281 -9.39 12.97 28.28
CA TRP A 281 -9.22 13.78 27.05
C TRP A 281 -10.54 14.31 26.52
N ILE A 282 -11.63 13.54 26.66
CA ILE A 282 -12.97 13.95 26.21
C ILE A 282 -13.65 14.88 27.23
N GLU A 283 -13.55 14.58 28.51
CA GLU A 283 -14.24 15.32 29.56
C GLU A 283 -13.51 16.62 29.93
N GLN A 284 -12.17 16.65 29.83
CA GLN A 284 -11.32 17.79 30.15
C GLN A 284 -10.31 18.07 29.03
N PRO A 285 -10.76 18.50 27.82
CA PRO A 285 -9.89 18.66 26.69
C PRO A 285 -8.85 19.76 26.90
N THR A 286 -7.58 19.42 26.70
CA THR A 286 -6.44 20.34 26.68
C THR A 286 -5.84 20.38 25.27
N PRO A 287 -4.97 21.35 24.91
CA PRO A 287 -4.28 21.35 23.63
C PRO A 287 -3.50 20.04 23.36
N GLU A 288 -2.87 19.47 24.40
CA GLU A 288 -2.14 18.21 24.29
C GLU A 288 -3.10 17.03 24.05
N SER A 289 -4.17 16.93 24.86
CA SER A 289 -5.13 15.83 24.72
C SER A 289 -5.88 15.87 23.40
N LEU A 290 -6.14 17.06 22.84
CA LEU A 290 -6.72 17.20 21.49
C LEU A 290 -5.77 16.76 20.39
N LEU A 291 -4.45 17.02 20.55
CA LEU A 291 -3.44 16.49 19.64
C LEU A 291 -3.40 14.96 19.71
N ASN A 292 -3.35 14.41 20.94
CA ASN A 292 -3.37 12.96 21.15
C ASN A 292 -4.66 12.34 20.59
N SER A 293 -5.83 12.95 20.82
CA SER A 293 -7.11 12.47 20.29
C SER A 293 -7.11 12.38 18.76
N SER A 294 -6.40 13.28 18.07
CA SER A 294 -6.31 13.24 16.59
C SER A 294 -5.49 12.06 16.06
N ILE A 295 -4.72 11.38 16.93
CA ILE A 295 -3.90 10.21 16.59
C ILE A 295 -4.53 8.93 17.14
N PHE A 296 -4.81 8.91 18.46
CA PHE A 296 -5.25 7.71 19.17
C PHE A 296 -6.73 7.36 18.99
N PHE A 297 -7.56 8.26 18.47
CA PHE A 297 -8.96 7.94 18.18
C PHE A 297 -9.14 7.26 16.80
N ASP A 298 -8.04 7.06 16.10
CA ASP A 298 -7.91 6.12 15.00
C ASP A 298 -7.02 4.97 15.49
N LEU A 299 -7.62 3.98 16.13
CA LEU A 299 -6.94 2.83 16.73
C LEU A 299 -7.53 1.52 16.22
N ASP A 300 -6.67 0.51 16.10
CA ASP A 300 -7.05 -0.81 15.66
C ASP A 300 -6.14 -1.88 16.29
N GLY A 301 -6.74 -2.97 16.75
CA GLY A 301 -6.03 -4.11 17.33
C GLY A 301 -5.38 -4.96 16.25
N VAL A 302 -4.05 -5.11 16.28
CA VAL A 302 -3.29 -5.88 15.30
C VAL A 302 -2.97 -7.30 15.79
N TRP A 303 -2.75 -7.48 17.09
CA TRP A 303 -2.28 -8.72 17.68
C TRP A 303 -2.70 -8.85 19.14
N GLY A 304 -2.90 -10.09 19.62
CA GLY A 304 -3.28 -10.40 20.99
C GLY A 304 -4.79 -10.21 21.24
N GLN A 305 -5.15 -9.54 22.31
CA GLN A 305 -6.54 -9.31 22.73
C GLN A 305 -7.15 -8.12 21.96
N THR A 306 -7.40 -8.30 20.68
CA THR A 306 -7.84 -7.22 19.76
C THR A 306 -9.19 -6.63 20.14
N GLU A 307 -10.07 -7.37 20.82
CA GLU A 307 -11.35 -6.91 21.35
C GLU A 307 -11.23 -5.72 22.32
N TRP A 308 -10.06 -5.53 22.96
CA TRP A 308 -9.83 -4.35 23.81
C TRP A 308 -9.76 -3.05 22.99
N ALA A 309 -9.31 -3.13 21.74
CA ALA A 309 -9.34 -1.99 20.83
C ALA A 309 -10.80 -1.62 20.47
N ASP A 310 -11.65 -2.61 20.22
CA ASP A 310 -13.07 -2.40 19.94
C ASP A 310 -13.78 -1.77 21.15
N GLU A 311 -13.45 -2.23 22.35
CA GLU A 311 -13.98 -1.68 23.59
C GLU A 311 -13.61 -0.19 23.78
N LEU A 312 -12.35 0.15 23.50
CA LEU A 312 -11.87 1.54 23.55
C LEU A 312 -12.52 2.41 22.47
N THR A 313 -12.70 1.89 21.26
CA THR A 313 -13.39 2.58 20.17
C THR A 313 -14.86 2.89 20.52
N ALA A 314 -15.56 1.91 21.11
CA ALA A 314 -16.94 2.08 21.57
C ALA A 314 -17.04 3.13 22.71
N LEU A 315 -16.09 3.11 23.65
CA LEU A 315 -15.98 4.11 24.73
C LEU A 315 -15.81 5.53 24.16
N ILE A 316 -14.86 5.70 23.21
CA ILE A 316 -14.60 6.97 22.54
C ILE A 316 -15.85 7.48 21.85
N ALA A 317 -16.47 6.66 20.99
CA ALA A 317 -17.65 7.04 20.20
C ALA A 317 -18.81 7.50 21.12
N LYS A 318 -19.12 6.70 22.15
CA LYS A 318 -20.18 7.02 23.13
C LYS A 318 -19.91 8.32 23.88
N LYS A 319 -18.69 8.51 24.40
CA LYS A 319 -18.36 9.70 25.20
C LYS A 319 -18.24 10.95 24.36
N ALA A 320 -17.63 10.87 23.17
CA ALA A 320 -17.47 12.01 22.28
C ALA A 320 -18.82 12.49 21.74
N GLN A 321 -19.72 11.57 21.35
CA GLN A 321 -21.07 11.89 20.91
C GLN A 321 -21.86 12.66 21.99
N ALA A 322 -21.68 12.31 23.24
CA ALA A 322 -22.34 12.93 24.40
C ALA A 322 -21.69 14.26 24.84
N SER A 323 -20.55 14.69 24.25
CA SER A 323 -19.79 15.87 24.65
C SER A 323 -19.73 16.96 23.56
N PRO A 324 -20.73 17.88 23.47
CA PRO A 324 -20.66 19.00 22.52
C PRO A 324 -19.46 19.91 22.76
N HIS A 325 -18.98 20.00 24.01
CA HIS A 325 -17.78 20.78 24.34
C HIS A 325 -16.53 20.18 23.70
N PHE A 326 -16.34 18.88 23.83
CA PHE A 326 -15.22 18.18 23.20
C PHE A 326 -15.24 18.31 21.68
N LEU A 327 -16.42 18.13 21.05
CA LEU A 327 -16.58 18.29 19.60
C LEU A 327 -16.24 19.71 19.12
N ALA A 328 -16.59 20.75 19.88
CA ALA A 328 -16.21 22.13 19.59
C ALA A 328 -14.69 22.35 19.71
N CYS A 329 -14.04 21.75 20.73
CA CYS A 329 -12.58 21.80 20.89
C CYS A 329 -11.87 21.07 19.74
N LEU A 330 -12.35 19.88 19.37
CA LEU A 330 -11.79 19.08 18.29
C LEU A 330 -11.98 19.78 16.93
N THR A 331 -13.11 20.48 16.74
CA THR A 331 -13.35 21.33 15.55
C THR A 331 -12.28 22.41 15.43
N ARG A 332 -11.90 23.08 16.53
CA ARG A 332 -10.81 24.06 16.51
C ARG A 332 -9.50 23.43 15.97
N ASN A 333 -9.19 22.22 16.40
CA ASN A 333 -8.00 21.50 15.92
C ASN A 333 -8.10 21.19 14.42
N ALA A 334 -9.23 20.68 13.95
CA ALA A 334 -9.47 20.32 12.55
C ALA A 334 -9.40 21.51 11.56
N ILE A 335 -9.76 22.74 12.00
CA ILE A 335 -9.70 23.93 11.14
C ILE A 335 -8.34 24.64 11.15
N ASN A 336 -7.40 24.26 12.03
CA ASN A 336 -6.06 24.84 12.07
C ASN A 336 -5.26 24.53 10.79
N ARG A 337 -5.53 23.39 10.16
CA ARG A 337 -4.91 22.98 8.90
C ARG A 337 -5.81 23.42 7.74
N LYS A 338 -5.45 24.53 7.12
CA LYS A 338 -6.19 25.05 5.97
C LYS A 338 -5.73 24.40 4.68
N PRO A 339 -6.67 24.10 3.75
CA PRO A 339 -6.30 23.72 2.39
C PRO A 339 -5.40 24.78 1.74
N PRO A 340 -4.49 24.37 0.82
CA PRO A 340 -3.47 25.27 0.25
C PRO A 340 -4.03 26.17 -0.87
N LEU A 341 -5.08 26.96 -0.55
CA LEU A 341 -5.69 27.92 -1.46
C LEU A 341 -5.54 29.35 -0.93
N GLY A 342 -5.04 30.26 -1.76
CA GLY A 342 -4.95 31.67 -1.52
C GLY A 342 -6.29 32.40 -1.78
N PHE A 343 -6.28 33.73 -1.61
CA PHE A 343 -7.45 34.59 -1.75
C PHE A 343 -8.08 34.50 -3.15
N PHE A 344 -7.27 34.40 -4.20
CA PHE A 344 -7.70 34.27 -5.59
C PHE A 344 -7.83 32.80 -6.04
N LYS A 345 -7.93 31.85 -5.10
CA LYS A 345 -7.97 30.42 -5.36
C LYS A 345 -6.73 29.87 -6.09
N ASP A 346 -5.59 30.55 -6.00
CA ASP A 346 -4.32 30.02 -6.43
C ASP A 346 -3.70 29.15 -5.34
N PHE A 347 -2.84 28.20 -5.74
CA PHE A 347 -2.17 27.35 -4.78
C PHE A 347 -1.20 28.14 -3.88
N VAL A 348 -1.28 27.85 -2.60
CA VAL A 348 -0.30 28.32 -1.61
C VAL A 348 0.77 27.25 -1.45
N VAL A 349 1.89 27.43 -2.11
CA VAL A 349 3.05 26.53 -2.05
C VAL A 349 3.97 26.86 -0.88
N GLU A 350 4.85 25.93 -0.52
CA GLU A 350 5.93 26.16 0.44
C GLU A 350 6.92 27.17 -0.15
N LYS A 351 7.35 28.15 0.66
CA LYS A 351 8.13 29.29 0.18
C LYS A 351 9.63 29.08 0.30
N ASP A 352 10.06 28.28 1.26
CA ASP A 352 11.45 28.12 1.66
C ASP A 352 11.83 26.65 1.86
N GLY A 353 13.11 26.35 1.83
CA GLY A 353 13.66 25.02 2.10
C GLY A 353 13.67 24.10 0.87
N GLU A 354 13.96 22.84 1.12
CA GLU A 354 14.12 21.77 0.12
C GLU A 354 12.85 21.53 -0.71
N HIS A 355 11.67 21.77 -0.11
CA HIS A 355 10.36 21.58 -0.73
C HIS A 355 9.74 22.90 -1.26
N ARG A 356 10.58 23.85 -1.67
CA ARG A 356 10.10 25.11 -2.25
C ARG A 356 9.24 24.87 -3.49
N ASN A 357 8.17 25.66 -3.63
CA ASN A 357 7.19 25.59 -4.72
C ASN A 357 6.33 24.30 -4.75
N THR A 358 6.34 23.50 -3.70
CA THR A 358 5.53 22.29 -3.59
C THR A 358 4.32 22.47 -2.66
N ILE A 359 3.41 21.50 -2.71
CA ILE A 359 2.30 21.33 -1.78
C ILE A 359 2.43 19.96 -1.13
N ASN A 360 2.52 19.91 0.19
CA ASN A 360 2.47 18.64 0.92
C ASN A 360 1.03 18.12 1.01
N LEU A 361 0.68 17.13 0.18
CA LEU A 361 -0.67 16.57 0.09
C LEU A 361 -1.09 15.77 1.33
N LYS A 362 -0.15 15.17 2.08
CA LYS A 362 -0.48 14.54 3.38
C LYS A 362 -0.91 15.62 4.37
N ARG A 363 -0.08 16.64 4.58
CA ARG A 363 -0.28 17.66 5.62
C ARG A 363 -1.41 18.65 5.30
N ARG A 364 -1.56 19.06 4.03
CA ARG A 364 -2.49 20.12 3.60
C ARG A 364 -3.69 19.61 2.79
N GLY A 365 -3.70 18.31 2.45
CA GLY A 365 -4.77 17.65 1.69
C GLY A 365 -5.53 16.63 2.50
N THR A 366 -4.99 15.40 2.64
CA THR A 366 -5.71 14.29 3.29
C THR A 366 -5.89 14.47 4.80
N ALA A 367 -4.89 14.99 5.53
CA ALA A 367 -4.99 15.16 6.98
C ALA A 367 -6.13 16.12 7.40
N PRO A 368 -6.32 17.32 6.80
CA PRO A 368 -7.47 18.18 7.10
C PRO A 368 -8.82 17.50 6.85
N LEU A 369 -8.92 16.65 5.82
CA LEU A 369 -10.13 15.88 5.54
C LEU A 369 -10.38 14.81 6.60
N SER A 370 -9.37 14.00 6.93
CA SER A 370 -9.50 12.97 7.97
C SER A 370 -9.86 13.57 9.33
N ASP A 371 -9.27 14.72 9.71
CA ASP A 371 -9.61 15.44 10.94
C ASP A 371 -11.08 15.92 10.93
N LEU A 372 -11.53 16.49 9.81
CA LEU A 372 -12.91 16.97 9.64
C LEU A 372 -13.93 15.81 9.71
N ILE A 373 -13.66 14.73 8.97
CA ILE A 373 -14.51 13.54 8.93
C ILE A 373 -14.59 12.90 10.32
N ARG A 374 -13.47 12.82 11.06
CA ARG A 374 -13.44 12.30 12.44
C ARG A 374 -14.37 13.08 13.36
N VAL A 375 -14.39 14.42 13.30
CA VAL A 375 -15.30 15.21 14.14
C VAL A 375 -16.76 14.87 13.85
N TYR A 376 -17.15 14.79 12.58
CA TYR A 376 -18.51 14.40 12.21
C TYR A 376 -18.85 12.96 12.60
N ALA A 377 -17.93 12.02 12.39
CA ALA A 377 -18.10 10.61 12.76
C ALA A 377 -18.34 10.45 14.28
N LEU A 378 -17.51 11.10 15.09
CA LEU A 378 -17.69 11.12 16.55
C LEU A 378 -19.02 11.77 16.97
N ALA A 379 -19.45 12.80 16.27
CA ALA A 379 -20.73 13.47 16.56
C ALA A 379 -21.95 12.57 16.29
N VAL A 380 -21.85 11.60 15.38
CA VAL A 380 -22.93 10.63 15.13
C VAL A 380 -22.72 9.32 15.89
N GLY A 381 -21.62 9.19 16.67
CA GLY A 381 -21.30 7.99 17.45
C GLY A 381 -20.81 6.84 16.58
N SER A 382 -20.22 7.12 15.42
CA SER A 382 -19.63 6.12 14.54
C SER A 382 -18.42 5.46 15.22
N THR A 383 -18.32 4.14 15.09
CA THR A 383 -17.16 3.33 15.48
C THR A 383 -16.27 2.95 14.30
N ALA A 384 -16.64 3.35 13.07
CA ALA A 384 -15.85 3.12 11.89
C ALA A 384 -14.47 3.80 12.00
N GLN A 385 -13.42 3.14 11.49
CA GLN A 385 -12.07 3.70 11.47
C GLN A 385 -11.75 4.35 10.12
N ASN A 386 -12.10 3.70 9.01
CA ASN A 386 -11.84 4.20 7.67
C ASN A 386 -12.62 5.49 7.36
N SER A 387 -11.99 6.48 6.71
CA SER A 387 -12.63 7.76 6.41
C SER A 387 -13.81 7.64 5.43
N PHE A 388 -13.80 6.67 4.51
CA PHE A 388 -14.93 6.43 3.60
C PHE A 388 -16.12 5.82 4.34
N GLU A 389 -15.88 4.85 5.22
CA GLU A 389 -16.92 4.25 6.06
C GLU A 389 -17.52 5.28 7.03
N ARG A 390 -16.67 6.11 7.64
CA ARG A 390 -17.12 7.25 8.45
C ARG A 390 -18.03 8.19 7.67
N LEU A 391 -17.72 8.45 6.38
CA LEU A 391 -18.57 9.26 5.51
C LEU A 391 -19.91 8.59 5.25
N ASP A 392 -19.96 7.27 5.11
CA ASP A 392 -21.23 6.54 4.97
C ASP A 392 -22.11 6.71 6.20
N ASP A 393 -21.57 6.56 7.41
CA ASP A 393 -22.30 6.79 8.66
C ASP A 393 -22.79 8.24 8.80
N ILE A 394 -21.94 9.21 8.43
CA ILE A 394 -22.28 10.65 8.46
C ILE A 394 -23.42 10.97 7.47
N ILE A 395 -23.37 10.38 6.27
CA ILE A 395 -24.41 10.56 5.23
C ILE A 395 -25.71 9.90 5.69
N ALA A 396 -25.66 8.68 6.22
CA ALA A 396 -26.81 7.96 6.75
C ALA A 396 -27.48 8.72 7.91
N ALA A 397 -26.69 9.36 8.77
CA ALA A 397 -27.18 10.19 9.87
C ALA A 397 -27.78 11.55 9.41
N ASN A 398 -27.63 11.89 8.14
CA ASN A 398 -28.17 13.11 7.52
C ASN A 398 -27.78 14.41 8.26
N ILE A 399 -26.55 14.48 8.76
CA ILE A 399 -26.07 15.66 9.54
C ILE A 399 -25.40 16.73 8.67
N LEU A 400 -25.15 16.43 7.40
CA LEU A 400 -24.61 17.37 6.40
C LEU A 400 -25.72 17.91 5.50
N PRO A 401 -25.56 19.13 4.95
CA PRO A 401 -26.48 19.62 3.90
C PRO A 401 -26.52 18.67 2.70
N PRO A 402 -27.64 18.62 1.96
CA PRO A 402 -27.76 17.77 0.78
C PRO A 402 -26.58 17.95 -0.20
N GLY A 403 -26.05 16.85 -0.73
CA GLY A 403 -24.93 16.81 -1.67
C GLY A 403 -23.53 16.96 -1.04
N ARG A 404 -23.41 17.44 0.19
CA ARG A 404 -22.09 17.68 0.82
C ARG A 404 -21.34 16.41 1.23
N GLY A 405 -22.05 15.35 1.56
CA GLY A 405 -21.43 14.05 1.86
C GLY A 405 -20.72 13.45 0.64
N PRO A 406 -21.40 13.28 -0.50
CA PRO A 406 -20.80 12.90 -1.77
C PRO A 406 -19.64 13.82 -2.19
N ASP A 407 -19.79 15.16 -2.10
CA ASP A 407 -18.72 16.11 -2.40
C ASP A 407 -17.45 15.82 -1.57
N LEU A 408 -17.60 15.53 -0.26
CA LEU A 408 -16.45 15.20 0.61
C LEU A 408 -15.80 13.87 0.24
N ARG A 409 -16.59 12.88 -0.18
CA ARG A 409 -16.10 11.58 -0.65
C ARG A 409 -15.25 11.76 -1.91
N ASP A 410 -15.76 12.49 -2.89
CA ASP A 410 -15.08 12.77 -4.15
C ASP A 410 -13.78 13.56 -3.92
N ALA A 411 -13.81 14.55 -3.01
CA ALA A 411 -12.62 15.30 -2.63
C ALA A 411 -11.55 14.42 -1.95
N LEU A 412 -11.96 13.51 -1.05
CA LEU A 412 -11.07 12.58 -0.37
C LEU A 412 -10.43 11.64 -1.38
N GLU A 413 -11.24 11.03 -2.26
CA GLU A 413 -10.76 10.13 -3.31
C GLU A 413 -9.77 10.84 -4.23
N PHE A 414 -10.13 12.02 -4.74
CA PHE A 414 -9.30 12.74 -5.70
C PHE A 414 -7.96 13.17 -5.11
N ILE A 415 -7.96 13.80 -3.91
CA ILE A 415 -6.73 14.23 -3.24
C ILE A 415 -5.84 13.02 -2.90
N SER A 416 -6.44 11.91 -2.44
CA SER A 416 -5.73 10.67 -2.15
C SER A 416 -5.10 10.08 -3.40
N MET A 417 -5.83 10.03 -4.53
CA MET A 417 -5.32 9.50 -5.79
C MET A 417 -4.18 10.35 -6.38
N VAL A 418 -4.25 11.68 -6.29
CA VAL A 418 -3.14 12.54 -6.73
C VAL A 418 -1.88 12.25 -5.90
N ARG A 419 -2.02 12.08 -4.59
CA ARG A 419 -0.92 11.71 -3.69
C ARG A 419 -0.35 10.33 -4.01
N ILE A 420 -1.22 9.34 -4.23
CA ILE A 420 -0.86 7.96 -4.57
C ILE A 420 -0.09 7.90 -5.89
N ARG A 421 -0.58 8.55 -6.93
CA ARG A 421 0.08 8.62 -8.23
C ARG A 421 1.45 9.28 -8.15
N HIS A 422 1.58 10.34 -7.35
CA HIS A 422 2.87 11.00 -7.13
C HIS A 422 3.89 10.02 -6.54
N GLN A 423 3.53 9.29 -5.47
CA GLN A 423 4.41 8.29 -4.87
C GLN A 423 4.75 7.14 -5.83
N ALA A 424 3.81 6.71 -6.67
CA ALA A 424 4.08 5.68 -7.68
C ALA A 424 5.08 6.17 -8.74
N LEU A 425 4.95 7.40 -9.22
CA LEU A 425 5.89 8.01 -10.16
C LEU A 425 7.29 8.19 -9.55
N ASP A 426 7.40 8.46 -8.25
CA ASP A 426 8.69 8.49 -7.57
C ASP A 426 9.35 7.12 -7.57
N LEU A 427 8.60 6.06 -7.23
CA LEU A 427 9.09 4.68 -7.26
C LEU A 427 9.52 4.25 -8.66
N GLU A 428 8.74 4.56 -9.71
CA GLU A 428 9.07 4.24 -11.10
C GLU A 428 10.33 4.96 -11.59
N ALA A 429 10.65 6.11 -10.99
CA ALA A 429 11.84 6.89 -11.29
C ALA A 429 13.02 6.62 -10.33
N ASP A 430 12.97 5.54 -9.53
CA ASP A 430 13.96 5.20 -8.50
C ASP A 430 14.25 6.35 -7.51
N ARG A 431 13.25 7.18 -7.24
CA ARG A 431 13.31 8.22 -6.22
C ARG A 431 12.68 7.76 -4.92
N VAL A 432 13.14 8.36 -3.82
CA VAL A 432 12.47 8.16 -2.51
C VAL A 432 11.09 8.82 -2.58
N PRO A 433 9.99 8.06 -2.37
CA PRO A 433 8.65 8.64 -2.40
C PRO A 433 8.49 9.77 -1.39
N ASP A 434 7.73 10.81 -1.74
CA ASP A 434 7.37 11.87 -0.83
C ASP A 434 5.88 12.27 -0.93
N ASN A 435 5.49 13.35 -0.26
CA ASN A 435 4.13 13.87 -0.29
C ASN A 435 4.05 15.29 -0.89
N ASN A 436 5.14 15.76 -1.52
CA ASN A 436 5.32 17.14 -1.94
C ASN A 436 5.20 17.26 -3.45
N ILE A 437 4.02 17.60 -3.95
CA ILE A 437 3.79 17.79 -5.38
C ILE A 437 4.14 19.23 -5.82
N GLU A 438 4.73 19.35 -7.00
CA GLU A 438 4.85 20.61 -7.69
C GLU A 438 3.59 20.84 -8.55
N PRO A 439 2.76 21.88 -8.27
CA PRO A 439 1.53 22.11 -9.03
C PRO A 439 1.76 22.33 -10.53
N GLU A 440 2.96 22.74 -10.92
CA GLU A 440 3.32 22.96 -12.33
C GLU A 440 3.58 21.65 -13.09
N GLN A 441 3.88 20.55 -12.37
CA GLN A 441 4.17 19.24 -12.98
C GLN A 441 2.92 18.38 -13.17
N ILE A 442 1.79 18.70 -12.51
CA ILE A 442 0.51 18.03 -12.75
C ILE A 442 -0.23 18.65 -13.93
N SER A 443 -1.04 17.85 -14.60
CA SER A 443 -1.81 18.31 -15.77
C SER A 443 -2.74 19.49 -15.44
N PRO A 444 -3.08 20.38 -16.41
CA PRO A 444 -4.06 21.45 -16.18
C PRO A 444 -5.42 20.94 -15.70
N PHE A 445 -5.83 19.74 -16.09
CA PHE A 445 -7.06 19.09 -15.65
C PHE A 445 -6.97 18.70 -14.16
N GLU A 446 -5.92 17.99 -13.76
CA GLU A 446 -5.72 17.59 -12.37
C GLU A 446 -5.55 18.82 -11.47
N ARG A 447 -4.83 19.84 -11.93
CA ARG A 447 -4.65 21.10 -11.20
C ARG A 447 -5.99 21.78 -10.89
N ARG A 448 -6.91 21.81 -11.86
CA ARG A 448 -8.24 22.37 -11.68
C ARG A 448 -9.04 21.57 -10.67
N ASN A 449 -9.12 20.26 -10.85
CA ASN A 449 -9.87 19.38 -9.98
C ASN A 449 -9.32 19.39 -8.54
N LEU A 450 -7.99 19.51 -8.37
CA LEU A 450 -7.37 19.63 -7.07
C LEU A 450 -7.74 20.93 -6.35
N LYS A 451 -7.84 22.06 -7.09
CA LYS A 451 -8.37 23.33 -6.56
C LYS A 451 -9.83 23.19 -6.12
N ASP A 452 -10.65 22.52 -6.92
CA ASP A 452 -12.07 22.31 -6.61
C ASP A 452 -12.22 21.37 -5.38
N ALA A 453 -11.44 20.30 -5.27
CA ALA A 453 -11.40 19.44 -4.10
C ALA A 453 -11.00 20.21 -2.83
N PHE A 454 -9.96 21.03 -2.88
CA PHE A 454 -9.58 21.90 -1.76
C PHE A 454 -10.65 22.94 -1.41
N GLN A 455 -11.40 23.43 -2.39
CA GLN A 455 -12.53 24.33 -2.13
C GLN A 455 -13.66 23.62 -1.39
N ILE A 456 -13.94 22.36 -1.71
CA ILE A 456 -14.90 21.52 -0.97
C ILE A 456 -14.46 21.41 0.49
N VAL A 457 -13.18 21.09 0.75
CA VAL A 457 -12.62 21.00 2.11
C VAL A 457 -12.76 22.33 2.85
N ALA A 458 -12.39 23.44 2.22
CA ALA A 458 -12.49 24.78 2.83
C ALA A 458 -13.95 25.16 3.18
N ASN A 459 -14.91 24.79 2.32
CA ASN A 459 -16.33 25.02 2.58
C ASN A 459 -16.84 24.13 3.74
N ALA A 460 -16.41 22.88 3.81
CA ALA A 460 -16.77 21.98 4.89
C ALA A 460 -16.18 22.45 6.24
N GLN A 461 -14.95 22.98 6.25
CA GLN A 461 -14.35 23.61 7.44
C GLN A 461 -15.13 24.85 7.90
N LYS A 462 -15.69 25.65 7.00
CA LYS A 462 -16.58 26.75 7.37
C LYS A 462 -17.89 26.26 7.96
N PHE A 463 -18.47 25.21 7.41
CA PHE A 463 -19.74 24.65 7.88
C PHE A 463 -19.60 24.01 9.27
N ILE A 464 -18.53 23.25 9.53
CA ILE A 464 -18.33 22.60 10.83
C ILE A 464 -18.20 23.62 11.97
N VAL A 465 -17.58 24.79 11.72
CA VAL A 465 -17.49 25.90 12.68
C VAL A 465 -18.88 26.44 13.08
N ILE A 466 -19.83 26.46 12.15
CA ILE A 466 -21.20 26.89 12.44
C ILE A 466 -21.91 25.84 13.30
N LYS A 467 -21.69 24.56 13.00
CA LYS A 467 -22.35 23.45 13.69
C LYS A 467 -21.77 23.18 15.09
N TYR A 468 -20.44 23.27 15.23
CA TYR A 468 -19.71 23.09 16.50
C TYR A 468 -18.79 24.30 16.75
N PRO A 469 -19.36 25.43 17.23
CA PRO A 469 -18.60 26.68 17.36
C PRO A 469 -17.40 26.53 18.31
N PRO A 470 -16.15 26.85 17.87
CA PRO A 470 -14.95 26.69 18.70
C PRO A 470 -14.77 27.78 19.76
N ASN A 471 -15.69 28.73 19.87
CA ASN A 471 -15.56 29.95 20.71
C ASN A 471 -15.94 29.76 22.18
N ARG A 472 -16.22 28.55 22.66
CA ARG A 472 -16.34 28.33 24.10
C ARG A 472 -14.93 28.28 24.68
N ARG A 473 -14.55 29.32 25.43
CA ARG A 473 -13.26 29.42 26.15
C ARG A 473 -13.10 28.20 27.06
N PHE A 474 -11.87 27.69 27.13
CA PHE A 474 -11.44 26.77 28.17
C PHE A 474 -11.63 27.36 29.56
#